data_62b5ed05719a1ffbafb8ddb9d9ff9682
#
_entry.id   62b5ed05719a1ffbafb8ddb9d9ff9682
#
_cell.length_a   1.000
_cell.length_b   1.000
_cell.length_c   1.000
_cell.angle_alpha   90.00
_cell.angle_beta   90.00
_cell.angle_gamma   90.00
#
_symmetry.space_group_name_H-M   'P 1'
#
loop_
_entity.id
_entity.type
_entity.pdbx_description
1 polymer ?
#
loop_
_entity_poly.entity_id
_entity_poly.type
_entity_poly.pdbx_seq_one_letter_code
_entity_poly.pdbx_strand_id
1 'polypeptide(L)'
;VKSNYAIIENRENKIVVYTTSTLPFDAEVEVSNHIYSFEYDSKFYGFSLYQWAKENDFTGYTYQSEVKIVRTHFSLRSWIQTQIDNVSDNLQKEMLYQIIFRIKNKGIDITDIYEQSGFSYVAGVWLLLYLIKFFTTQQQRKIIKVICLIILNIFYHYPIVLVYSLLSTLLRFFNLPQRVNILLSSIVLLVIYQNAIYSLSFQIPLIYRLQNLFKISQRKILIAIIIACVCSIKFGSIQILSLLFYPVLRYLMGFTWIMGFVRLWTGLNTVPLVGIVSKIFTKIQSIQLHGNIIGIGIVFPMFIYVSLRHKKFGLYYLSILMLLTIGIPLLHPLSEVTVLNNPKNTNIILKPSLSNIATVLSLKNDVVNKDLQSYLYAKGITSIHTLIELAGEIEGINVISSPDSTVVKQLNQMNTDHPIWYFNYDGLMFIVFTYLEQKDITYFLNQYDNLNVDVMILSSHGSTNANPPELFDHIQPKLCISINKPYLNSHLPSRTVIKELKKREIVLLDTGSYGDISFFSIFHKHFALTSSGKIVIIN
;
A
#
# COMPACT_ATOMS: atom_id res chain seq x y z
N VAL A 1 -18.55 7.63 -10.36
CA VAL A 1 -18.01 6.31 -10.39
C VAL A 1 -17.08 6.11 -11.55
N LYS A 2 -15.78 6.14 -11.31
CA LYS A 2 -14.78 5.90 -12.35
C LYS A 2 -13.53 5.20 -11.88
N SER A 3 -13.69 4.39 -11.00
CA SER A 3 -12.90 3.21 -10.87
C SER A 3 -13.82 2.15 -11.43
N ASN A 4 -13.30 1.14 -12.01
CA ASN A 4 -14.08 0.00 -12.49
C ASN A 4 -14.86 -0.68 -11.35
N TYR A 5 -15.28 0.03 -10.31
CA TYR A 5 -16.04 -0.51 -9.19
C TYR A 5 -17.01 0.51 -8.56
N ALA A 6 -18.08 0.00 -7.97
CA ALA A 6 -19.01 0.70 -7.10
C ALA A 6 -19.01 0.07 -5.70
N ILE A 7 -19.32 0.86 -4.69
CA ILE A 7 -19.53 0.35 -3.32
C ILE A 7 -21.03 0.27 -3.11
N ILE A 8 -21.50 -0.92 -2.75
CA ILE A 8 -22.91 -1.20 -2.46
C ILE A 8 -23.01 -1.65 -1.01
N GLU A 9 -23.94 -1.05 -0.29
CA GLU A 9 -24.15 -1.29 1.13
C GLU A 9 -25.61 -1.67 1.36
N ASN A 10 -25.83 -2.72 2.13
CA ASN A 10 -27.11 -3.06 2.71
C ASN A 10 -26.98 -3.07 4.25
N ARG A 11 -28.03 -3.45 4.99
CA ARG A 11 -28.05 -3.43 6.45
C ARG A 11 -26.94 -4.28 7.10
N GLU A 12 -26.46 -5.32 6.43
CA GLU A 12 -25.55 -6.32 6.99
C GLU A 12 -24.21 -6.37 6.27
N ASN A 13 -24.19 -6.02 4.97
CA ASN A 13 -23.03 -6.21 4.12
C ASN A 13 -22.67 -4.95 3.35
N LYS A 14 -21.38 -4.73 3.24
CA LYS A 14 -20.77 -3.69 2.41
C LYS A 14 -19.86 -4.37 1.40
N ILE A 15 -20.21 -4.30 0.12
CA ILE A 15 -19.52 -5.02 -0.94
C ILE A 15 -18.97 -4.10 -2.01
N VAL A 16 -17.92 -4.57 -2.70
CA VAL A 16 -17.32 -3.92 -3.87
C VAL A 16 -17.84 -4.62 -5.12
N VAL A 17 -18.49 -3.88 -6.00
CA VAL A 17 -18.95 -4.40 -7.30
C VAL A 17 -18.10 -3.82 -8.41
N TYR A 18 -17.29 -4.66 -9.07
CA TYR A 18 -16.55 -4.27 -10.26
C TYR A 18 -17.50 -4.25 -11.45
N THR A 19 -17.75 -3.07 -12.01
CA THR A 19 -18.74 -2.85 -13.06
C THR A 19 -18.27 -1.81 -14.07
N THR A 20 -18.76 -1.94 -15.30
CA THR A 20 -18.59 -0.93 -16.35
C THR A 20 -19.74 0.09 -16.36
N SER A 21 -20.83 -0.19 -15.64
CA SER A 21 -21.99 0.69 -15.54
C SER A 21 -21.67 1.94 -14.71
N THR A 22 -22.15 3.09 -15.17
CA THR A 22 -22.18 4.32 -14.38
C THR A 22 -23.41 4.29 -13.48
N LEU A 23 -23.20 4.18 -12.17
CA LEU A 23 -24.29 4.13 -11.20
C LEU A 23 -24.52 5.51 -10.58
N PRO A 24 -25.78 5.96 -10.43
CA PRO A 24 -26.08 7.15 -9.67
C PRO A 24 -25.78 6.92 -8.17
N PHE A 25 -25.38 7.98 -7.46
CA PHE A 25 -25.21 7.90 -6.01
C PHE A 25 -26.56 7.65 -5.33
N ASP A 26 -26.52 6.90 -4.25
CA ASP A 26 -27.67 6.60 -3.39
C ASP A 26 -28.84 5.93 -4.14
N ALA A 27 -28.53 5.20 -5.22
CA ALA A 27 -29.51 4.39 -5.94
C ALA A 27 -29.64 3.00 -5.31
N GLU A 28 -30.83 2.47 -5.34
CA GLU A 28 -31.10 1.07 -5.01
C GLU A 28 -30.81 0.20 -6.23
N VAL A 29 -29.96 -0.81 -6.06
CA VAL A 29 -29.50 -1.65 -7.16
C VAL A 29 -29.63 -3.13 -6.83
N GLU A 30 -29.82 -3.94 -7.85
CA GLU A 30 -29.86 -5.38 -7.76
C GLU A 30 -28.55 -5.99 -8.26
N VAL A 31 -27.90 -6.80 -7.40
CA VAL A 31 -26.69 -7.56 -7.72
C VAL A 31 -27.04 -9.04 -7.75
N SER A 32 -26.88 -9.65 -8.92
CA SER A 32 -27.26 -11.04 -9.16
C SER A 32 -26.09 -12.02 -9.12
N ASN A 33 -24.87 -11.53 -9.25
CA ASN A 33 -23.69 -12.38 -9.29
C ASN A 33 -23.24 -12.83 -7.91
N HIS A 34 -22.51 -13.95 -7.88
CA HIS A 34 -21.93 -14.50 -6.67
C HIS A 34 -21.00 -13.49 -6.00
N ILE A 35 -21.11 -13.36 -4.67
CA ILE A 35 -20.25 -12.50 -3.85
C ILE A 35 -19.08 -13.35 -3.34
N TYR A 36 -17.88 -12.93 -3.65
CA TYR A 36 -16.63 -13.52 -3.20
C TYR A 36 -16.15 -12.83 -1.92
N SER A 37 -15.64 -13.59 -0.97
CA SER A 37 -14.96 -13.04 0.19
C SER A 37 -13.59 -12.48 -0.22
N PHE A 38 -13.10 -11.46 0.49
CA PHE A 38 -11.72 -11.03 0.35
C PHE A 38 -10.80 -12.05 1.00
N GLU A 39 -9.95 -12.63 0.20
CA GLU A 39 -8.98 -13.60 0.67
C GLU A 39 -7.76 -12.91 1.26
N TYR A 40 -7.14 -13.59 2.23
CA TYR A 40 -5.96 -13.08 2.91
C TYR A 40 -4.82 -12.84 1.92
N ASP A 41 -4.37 -11.60 1.84
CA ASP A 41 -3.29 -11.13 0.99
C ASP A 41 -2.34 -10.28 1.85
N SER A 42 -1.33 -10.91 2.45
CA SER A 42 -0.33 -10.22 3.23
C SER A 42 0.89 -9.91 2.39
N LYS A 43 1.40 -8.68 2.49
CA LYS A 43 2.61 -8.23 1.81
C LYS A 43 3.52 -7.49 2.78
N PHE A 44 4.83 -7.58 2.57
CA PHE A 44 5.77 -6.75 3.33
C PHE A 44 5.60 -5.28 2.97
N TYR A 45 5.41 -4.99 1.68
CA TYR A 45 5.26 -3.64 1.16
C TYR A 45 4.25 -3.62 0.01
N GLY A 46 3.58 -2.47 -0.16
CA GLY A 46 2.63 -2.27 -1.23
C GLY A 46 1.17 -2.40 -0.82
N PHE A 47 0.29 -2.48 -1.81
CA PHE A 47 -1.15 -2.52 -1.62
C PHE A 47 -1.64 -3.94 -1.38
N SER A 48 -2.28 -4.18 -0.24
CA SER A 48 -3.02 -5.41 0.06
C SER A 48 -4.52 -5.15 -0.10
N LEU A 49 -5.16 -5.91 -1.00
CA LEU A 49 -6.61 -5.82 -1.22
C LEU A 49 -7.39 -6.26 0.02
N TYR A 50 -6.92 -7.30 0.70
CA TYR A 50 -7.51 -7.77 1.95
C TYR A 50 -7.44 -6.71 3.05
N GLN A 51 -6.26 -6.10 3.24
CA GLN A 51 -6.09 -5.06 4.26
C GLN A 51 -6.94 -3.83 3.94
N TRP A 52 -6.98 -3.40 2.67
CA TRP A 52 -7.84 -2.31 2.23
C TRP A 52 -9.33 -2.61 2.47
N ALA A 53 -9.77 -3.84 2.16
CA ALA A 53 -11.14 -4.26 2.41
C ALA A 53 -11.47 -4.23 3.91
N LYS A 54 -10.57 -4.75 4.74
CA LYS A 54 -10.70 -4.75 6.20
C LYS A 54 -10.72 -3.34 6.79
N GLU A 55 -9.87 -2.43 6.29
CA GLU A 55 -9.83 -1.02 6.72
C GLU A 55 -11.14 -0.27 6.41
N ASN A 56 -11.88 -0.71 5.39
CA ASN A 56 -13.13 -0.10 4.92
C ASN A 56 -14.38 -0.91 5.26
N ASP A 57 -14.24 -1.97 6.07
CA ASP A 57 -15.31 -2.87 6.50
C ASP A 57 -16.07 -3.53 5.34
N PHE A 58 -15.39 -3.83 4.23
CA PHE A 58 -15.97 -4.58 3.12
C PHE A 58 -16.05 -6.06 3.45
N THR A 59 -17.23 -6.63 3.24
CA THR A 59 -17.52 -8.06 3.50
C THR A 59 -17.24 -8.96 2.30
N GLY A 60 -17.25 -8.40 1.09
CA GLY A 60 -17.00 -9.16 -0.13
C GLY A 60 -16.91 -8.30 -1.38
N TYR A 61 -16.67 -8.96 -2.50
CA TYR A 61 -16.67 -8.32 -3.81
C TYR A 61 -17.33 -9.21 -4.86
N THR A 62 -17.75 -8.61 -5.97
CA THR A 62 -18.28 -9.32 -7.12
C THR A 62 -17.93 -8.61 -8.42
N TYR A 63 -17.97 -9.35 -9.52
CA TYR A 63 -17.81 -8.83 -10.87
C TYR A 63 -19.16 -8.88 -11.59
N GLN A 64 -19.68 -7.73 -11.97
CA GLN A 64 -20.92 -7.62 -12.71
C GLN A 64 -20.83 -6.46 -13.70
N SER A 65 -20.77 -6.77 -14.99
CA SER A 65 -20.62 -5.77 -16.06
C SER A 65 -21.75 -4.74 -16.03
N GLU A 66 -22.98 -5.21 -15.91
CA GLU A 66 -24.16 -4.38 -15.85
C GLU A 66 -24.92 -4.60 -14.55
N VAL A 67 -25.14 -3.53 -13.81
CA VAL A 67 -25.90 -3.53 -12.56
C VAL A 67 -27.27 -2.93 -12.83
N LYS A 68 -28.33 -3.64 -12.43
CA LYS A 68 -29.71 -3.20 -12.61
C LYS A 68 -30.07 -2.17 -11.54
N ILE A 69 -30.46 -0.98 -11.96
CA ILE A 69 -30.98 0.06 -11.08
C ILE A 69 -32.47 -0.22 -10.83
N VAL A 70 -32.82 -0.47 -9.56
CA VAL A 70 -34.20 -0.72 -9.13
C VAL A 70 -34.90 0.61 -8.89
N ARG A 71 -34.27 1.51 -8.16
CA ARG A 71 -34.83 2.80 -7.80
C ARG A 71 -33.74 3.85 -7.60
N THR A 72 -34.02 5.07 -8.01
CA THR A 72 -33.18 6.24 -7.72
C THR A 72 -33.82 7.08 -6.63
N HIS A 73 -33.04 7.46 -5.62
CA HIS A 73 -33.47 8.35 -4.56
C HIS A 73 -32.88 9.74 -4.76
N PHE A 74 -33.67 10.76 -4.46
CA PHE A 74 -33.14 12.12 -4.41
C PHE A 74 -32.25 12.25 -3.17
N SER A 75 -30.99 12.61 -3.40
CA SER A 75 -30.06 12.99 -2.36
C SER A 75 -29.22 14.19 -2.80
N LEU A 76 -28.60 14.88 -1.85
CA LEU A 76 -27.67 15.97 -2.17
C LEU A 76 -26.53 15.48 -3.07
N ARG A 77 -26.09 14.24 -2.89
CA ARG A 77 -25.03 13.62 -3.70
C ARG A 77 -25.51 13.35 -5.12
N SER A 78 -26.68 12.75 -5.29
CA SER A 78 -27.24 12.48 -6.62
C SER A 78 -27.54 13.78 -7.37
N TRP A 79 -28.01 14.81 -6.67
CA TRP A 79 -28.21 16.14 -7.25
C TRP A 79 -26.88 16.76 -7.74
N ILE A 80 -25.83 16.77 -6.90
CA ILE A 80 -24.50 17.27 -7.29
C ILE A 80 -23.93 16.44 -8.45
N GLN A 81 -24.10 15.12 -8.43
CA GLN A 81 -23.71 14.26 -9.54
C GLN A 81 -24.36 14.70 -10.84
N THR A 82 -25.66 14.92 -10.84
CA THR A 82 -26.38 15.42 -12.02
C THR A 82 -25.85 16.76 -12.50
N GLN A 83 -25.52 17.68 -11.58
CA GLN A 83 -24.92 18.98 -11.97
C GLN A 83 -23.54 18.79 -12.62
N ILE A 84 -22.73 17.87 -12.11
CA ILE A 84 -21.42 17.55 -12.71
C ILE A 84 -21.61 16.87 -14.07
N ASP A 85 -22.58 15.96 -14.20
CA ASP A 85 -22.86 15.23 -15.43
C ASP A 85 -23.31 16.16 -16.57
N ASN A 86 -23.96 17.27 -16.24
CA ASN A 86 -24.39 18.29 -17.19
C ASN A 86 -23.23 19.21 -17.67
N VAL A 87 -22.02 19.08 -17.10
CA VAL A 87 -20.86 19.82 -17.60
C VAL A 87 -20.41 19.23 -18.93
N SER A 88 -20.39 20.05 -19.98
CA SER A 88 -20.06 19.62 -21.36
C SER A 88 -18.59 19.23 -21.54
N ASP A 89 -17.67 19.86 -20.80
CA ASP A 89 -16.24 19.59 -20.89
C ASP A 89 -15.86 18.38 -20.02
N ASN A 90 -15.40 17.31 -20.66
CA ASN A 90 -15.02 16.07 -19.99
C ASN A 90 -13.89 16.25 -18.97
N LEU A 91 -12.91 17.12 -19.24
CA LEU A 91 -11.82 17.38 -18.30
C LEU A 91 -12.33 18.06 -17.04
N GLN A 92 -13.22 19.07 -17.19
CA GLN A 92 -13.86 19.75 -16.06
C GLN A 92 -14.71 18.78 -15.25
N LYS A 93 -15.49 17.94 -15.93
CA LYS A 93 -16.31 16.92 -15.31
C LYS A 93 -15.46 15.96 -14.44
N GLU A 94 -14.37 15.46 -14.99
CA GLU A 94 -13.44 14.59 -14.28
C GLU A 94 -12.81 15.27 -13.06
N MET A 95 -12.38 16.53 -13.21
CA MET A 95 -11.84 17.32 -12.10
C MET A 95 -12.86 17.51 -10.97
N LEU A 96 -14.11 17.81 -11.30
CA LEU A 96 -15.17 18.00 -10.31
C LEU A 96 -15.47 16.70 -9.57
N TYR A 97 -15.52 15.55 -10.26
CA TYR A 97 -15.65 14.25 -9.62
C TYR A 97 -14.51 13.97 -8.64
N GLN A 98 -13.28 14.28 -9.02
CA GLN A 98 -12.13 14.08 -8.15
C GLN A 98 -12.14 15.03 -6.94
N ILE A 99 -12.45 16.30 -7.13
CA ILE A 99 -12.42 17.30 -6.06
C ILE A 99 -13.57 17.07 -5.06
N ILE A 100 -14.78 16.83 -5.56
CA ILE A 100 -15.99 16.78 -4.73
C ILE A 100 -16.24 15.39 -4.18
N PHE A 101 -16.16 14.36 -5.03
CA PHE A 101 -16.45 12.98 -4.64
C PHE A 101 -15.23 12.11 -4.37
N ARG A 102 -14.01 12.65 -4.58
CA ARG A 102 -12.76 11.90 -4.39
C ARG A 102 -12.62 10.69 -5.31
N ILE A 103 -13.28 10.73 -6.46
CA ILE A 103 -13.19 9.66 -7.46
C ILE A 103 -11.95 9.90 -8.31
N LYS A 104 -10.98 8.98 -8.21
CA LYS A 104 -9.69 9.08 -8.89
C LYS A 104 -9.84 8.84 -10.40
N ASN A 105 -9.34 9.77 -11.21
CA ASN A 105 -9.26 9.63 -12.67
C ASN A 105 -7.80 9.60 -13.14
N LYS A 106 -7.55 8.99 -14.29
CA LYS A 106 -6.21 8.81 -14.84
C LYS A 106 -5.44 10.11 -15.17
N GLY A 107 -6.08 11.28 -15.12
CA GLY A 107 -5.49 12.53 -15.62
C GLY A 107 -5.02 13.54 -14.57
N ILE A 108 -5.41 13.40 -13.30
CA ILE A 108 -5.10 14.40 -12.28
C ILE A 108 -4.71 13.67 -10.99
N ASP A 109 -3.41 13.61 -10.71
CA ASP A 109 -2.90 12.98 -9.50
C ASP A 109 -2.84 14.00 -8.36
N ILE A 110 -3.93 14.11 -7.60
CA ILE A 110 -3.91 14.78 -6.29
C ILE A 110 -3.65 13.69 -5.26
N THR A 111 -2.45 13.60 -4.86
CA THR A 111 -1.74 12.82 -3.82
C THR A 111 -2.49 11.77 -3.01
N ASP A 112 -2.05 10.54 -3.12
CA ASP A 112 -2.54 9.40 -2.34
C ASP A 112 -2.43 9.61 -0.82
N ILE A 113 -1.38 10.27 -0.31
CA ILE A 113 -1.19 10.50 1.14
C ILE A 113 -2.27 11.43 1.71
N TYR A 114 -2.57 12.53 1.03
CA TYR A 114 -3.57 13.49 1.51
C TYR A 114 -5.00 12.96 1.36
N GLU A 115 -5.25 12.14 0.35
CA GLU A 115 -6.54 11.47 0.17
C GLU A 115 -6.73 10.39 1.23
N GLN A 116 -5.74 9.53 1.43
CA GLN A 116 -5.83 8.45 2.41
C GLN A 116 -5.80 8.94 3.85
N SER A 117 -5.17 10.08 4.13
CA SER A 117 -5.27 10.73 5.44
C SER A 117 -6.65 11.36 5.71
N GLY A 118 -7.50 11.45 4.69
CA GLY A 118 -8.81 12.10 4.74
C GLY A 118 -8.73 13.61 5.01
N PHE A 119 -7.53 14.17 4.97
CA PHE A 119 -7.27 15.56 5.32
C PHE A 119 -8.00 16.55 4.41
N SER A 120 -8.15 16.17 3.16
CA SER A 120 -8.85 16.94 2.15
C SER A 120 -10.32 17.23 2.51
N TYR A 121 -10.99 16.32 3.25
CA TYR A 121 -12.35 16.55 3.72
C TYR A 121 -12.46 17.73 4.70
N VAL A 122 -11.47 17.91 5.56
CA VAL A 122 -11.48 18.99 6.58
C VAL A 122 -10.81 20.27 6.10
N ALA A 123 -10.01 20.21 5.03
CA ALA A 123 -9.28 21.37 4.53
C ALA A 123 -10.21 22.51 4.09
N GLY A 124 -11.31 22.18 3.40
CA GLY A 124 -12.33 23.15 2.99
C GLY A 124 -13.00 23.85 4.18
N VAL A 125 -13.36 23.09 5.22
CA VAL A 125 -13.94 23.66 6.45
C VAL A 125 -12.95 24.60 7.14
N TRP A 126 -11.67 24.23 7.19
CA TRP A 126 -10.66 25.09 7.82
C TRP A 126 -10.44 26.39 7.05
N LEU A 127 -10.42 26.33 5.73
CA LEU A 127 -10.30 27.52 4.91
C LEU A 127 -11.55 28.42 5.07
N LEU A 128 -12.73 27.84 5.05
CA LEU A 128 -13.98 28.55 5.28
C LEU A 128 -13.96 29.26 6.65
N LEU A 129 -13.62 28.54 7.73
CA LEU A 129 -13.52 29.10 9.07
C LEU A 129 -12.46 30.20 9.19
N TYR A 130 -11.39 30.09 8.40
CA TYR A 130 -10.37 31.13 8.32
C TYR A 130 -10.89 32.40 7.64
N LEU A 131 -11.61 32.27 6.52
CA LEU A 131 -12.20 33.40 5.80
C LEU A 131 -13.26 34.14 6.61
N ILE A 132 -14.13 33.39 7.31
CA ILE A 132 -15.18 34.02 8.14
C ILE A 132 -14.67 34.52 9.49
N LYS A 133 -13.39 34.34 9.82
CA LYS A 133 -12.80 34.79 11.10
C LYS A 133 -13.01 36.26 11.37
N PHE A 134 -13.01 37.08 10.35
CA PHE A 134 -13.16 38.55 10.47
C PHE A 134 -14.60 38.98 10.73
N PHE A 135 -15.59 38.15 10.45
CA PHE A 135 -17.02 38.46 10.53
C PHE A 135 -17.73 37.72 11.67
N THR A 136 -17.04 36.81 12.39
CA THR A 136 -17.67 35.94 13.37
C THR A 136 -16.92 35.87 14.69
N THR A 137 -17.67 35.74 15.78
CA THR A 137 -17.11 35.50 17.12
C THR A 137 -16.53 34.09 17.24
N GLN A 138 -15.72 33.86 18.26
CA GLN A 138 -15.15 32.54 18.51
C GLN A 138 -16.22 31.48 18.76
N GLN A 139 -17.30 31.81 19.44
CA GLN A 139 -18.41 30.90 19.72
C GLN A 139 -19.19 30.54 18.45
N GLN A 140 -19.53 31.55 17.62
CA GLN A 140 -20.19 31.34 16.34
C GLN A 140 -19.36 30.42 15.43
N ARG A 141 -18.05 30.61 15.34
CA ARG A 141 -17.15 29.73 14.56
C ARG A 141 -17.15 28.27 15.05
N LYS A 142 -17.25 28.04 16.36
CA LYS A 142 -17.38 26.67 16.89
C LYS A 142 -18.68 26.02 16.42
N ILE A 143 -19.81 26.77 16.48
CA ILE A 143 -21.12 26.27 16.03
C ILE A 143 -21.10 26.01 14.53
N ILE A 144 -20.65 26.97 13.73
CA ILE A 144 -20.53 26.83 12.26
C ILE A 144 -19.67 25.59 11.92
N LYS A 145 -18.56 25.40 12.63
CA LYS A 145 -17.71 24.22 12.44
C LYS A 145 -18.45 22.90 12.67
N VAL A 146 -19.25 22.82 13.74
CA VAL A 146 -20.04 21.61 14.02
C VAL A 146 -21.06 21.35 12.93
N ILE A 147 -21.80 22.40 12.51
CA ILE A 147 -22.79 22.31 11.44
C ILE A 147 -22.12 21.82 10.14
N CYS A 148 -21.01 22.44 9.72
CA CYS A 148 -20.27 22.02 8.53
C CYS A 148 -19.80 20.57 8.65
N LEU A 149 -19.28 20.14 9.81
CA LEU A 149 -18.82 18.77 10.02
C LEU A 149 -19.99 17.77 9.99
N ILE A 150 -21.17 18.11 10.51
CA ILE A 150 -22.36 17.27 10.42
C ILE A 150 -22.77 17.09 8.95
N ILE A 151 -22.90 18.21 8.21
CA ILE A 151 -23.28 18.17 6.79
C ILE A 151 -22.29 17.33 5.99
N LEU A 152 -20.98 17.52 6.20
CA LEU A 152 -19.96 16.76 5.48
C LEU A 152 -19.92 15.26 5.89
N ASN A 153 -20.19 14.93 7.16
CA ASN A 153 -20.31 13.54 7.59
C ASN A 153 -21.46 12.83 6.85
N ILE A 154 -22.63 13.47 6.75
CA ILE A 154 -23.76 12.92 6.01
C ILE A 154 -23.42 12.82 4.51
N PHE A 155 -22.81 13.87 3.94
CA PHE A 155 -22.47 13.92 2.52
C PHE A 155 -21.47 12.84 2.10
N TYR A 156 -20.44 12.57 2.92
CA TYR A 156 -19.39 11.60 2.63
C TYR A 156 -19.56 10.22 3.29
N HIS A 157 -20.75 9.93 3.83
CA HIS A 157 -21.02 8.66 4.56
C HIS A 157 -20.03 8.39 5.70
N TYR A 158 -19.86 9.37 6.58
CA TYR A 158 -19.16 9.26 7.86
C TYR A 158 -17.69 8.78 7.76
N PRO A 159 -16.84 9.40 6.93
CA PRO A 159 -15.44 9.00 6.89
C PRO A 159 -14.75 9.24 8.24
N ILE A 160 -13.85 8.34 8.60
CA ILE A 160 -13.17 8.29 9.92
C ILE A 160 -12.65 9.67 10.35
N VAL A 161 -12.01 10.43 9.46
CA VAL A 161 -11.43 11.75 9.78
C VAL A 161 -12.48 12.80 10.13
N LEU A 162 -13.65 12.77 9.46
CA LEU A 162 -14.73 13.70 9.72
C LEU A 162 -15.44 13.36 11.04
N VAL A 163 -15.72 12.08 11.28
CA VAL A 163 -16.29 11.59 12.55
C VAL A 163 -15.36 11.94 13.70
N TYR A 164 -14.06 11.67 13.56
CA TYR A 164 -13.06 12.01 14.58
C TYR A 164 -12.99 13.52 14.83
N SER A 165 -13.09 14.34 13.76
CA SER A 165 -13.10 15.81 13.89
C SER A 165 -14.38 16.33 14.56
N LEU A 166 -15.52 15.73 14.26
CA LEU A 166 -16.81 16.04 14.87
C LEU A 166 -16.81 15.70 16.36
N LEU A 167 -16.49 14.45 16.71
CA LEU A 167 -16.40 13.99 18.11
C LEU A 167 -15.49 14.90 18.94
N SER A 168 -14.29 15.17 18.46
CA SER A 168 -13.35 16.02 19.18
C SER A 168 -13.84 17.48 19.29
N THR A 169 -14.63 17.97 18.32
CA THR A 169 -15.18 19.32 18.37
C THR A 169 -16.33 19.37 19.37
N LEU A 170 -17.21 18.36 19.38
CA LEU A 170 -18.30 18.24 20.36
C LEU A 170 -17.79 18.12 21.79
N LEU A 171 -16.79 17.27 22.04
CA LEU A 171 -16.19 17.12 23.37
C LEU A 171 -15.55 18.40 23.90
N ARG A 172 -15.14 19.33 23.03
CA ARG A 172 -14.64 20.65 23.45
C ARG A 172 -15.73 21.57 24.02
N PHE A 173 -17.00 21.34 23.73
CA PHE A 173 -18.08 22.10 24.34
C PHE A 173 -18.24 21.76 25.84
N PHE A 174 -17.83 20.56 26.26
CA PHE A 174 -17.83 20.14 27.66
C PHE A 174 -16.60 20.65 28.44
N ASN A 175 -15.78 21.52 27.85
CA ASN A 175 -14.56 22.10 28.45
C ASN A 175 -13.59 21.06 29.03
N LEU A 176 -13.59 19.85 28.47
CA LEU A 176 -12.71 18.78 28.91
C LEU A 176 -11.22 19.14 28.65
N PRO A 177 -10.31 18.74 29.54
CA PRO A 177 -8.88 18.89 29.31
C PRO A 177 -8.48 18.23 27.98
N GLN A 178 -7.55 18.87 27.27
CA GLN A 178 -7.18 18.41 25.92
C GLN A 178 -6.76 16.92 25.89
N ARG A 179 -6.08 16.43 26.93
CA ARG A 179 -5.68 15.02 27.07
C ARG A 179 -6.90 14.09 27.07
N VAL A 180 -7.90 14.44 27.90
CA VAL A 180 -9.14 13.65 28.02
C VAL A 180 -9.92 13.69 26.71
N ASN A 181 -10.00 14.85 26.05
CA ASN A 181 -10.65 14.98 24.75
C ASN A 181 -10.03 14.07 23.68
N ILE A 182 -8.68 14.03 23.58
CA ILE A 182 -7.99 13.18 22.62
C ILE A 182 -8.26 11.71 22.93
N LEU A 183 -8.10 11.31 24.19
CA LEU A 183 -8.29 9.92 24.62
C LEU A 183 -9.75 9.48 24.36
N LEU A 184 -10.73 10.23 24.82
CA LEU A 184 -12.13 9.89 24.72
C LEU A 184 -12.60 9.86 23.25
N SER A 185 -12.22 10.86 22.44
CA SER A 185 -12.56 10.87 21.01
C SER A 185 -11.93 9.70 20.24
N SER A 186 -10.73 9.26 20.65
CA SER A 186 -10.06 8.11 20.02
C SER A 186 -10.71 6.79 20.44
N ILE A 187 -11.05 6.61 21.71
CA ILE A 187 -11.73 5.40 22.20
C ILE A 187 -13.09 5.26 21.54
N VAL A 188 -13.92 6.32 21.55
CA VAL A 188 -15.25 6.30 20.92
C VAL A 188 -15.14 5.96 19.44
N LEU A 189 -14.16 6.55 18.75
CA LEU A 189 -13.96 6.25 17.34
C LEU A 189 -13.56 4.79 17.09
N LEU A 190 -12.67 4.23 17.91
CA LEU A 190 -12.26 2.82 17.79
C LEU A 190 -13.37 1.83 18.15
N VAL A 191 -14.32 2.23 18.99
CA VAL A 191 -15.53 1.44 19.24
C VAL A 191 -16.46 1.44 18.02
N ILE A 192 -16.59 2.59 17.33
CA ILE A 192 -17.42 2.70 16.13
C ILE A 192 -16.75 2.02 14.94
N TYR A 193 -15.44 2.22 14.77
CA TYR A 193 -14.63 1.71 13.66
C TYR A 193 -13.47 0.87 14.21
N GLN A 194 -13.70 -0.40 14.46
CA GLN A 194 -12.73 -1.31 15.09
C GLN A 194 -11.38 -1.37 14.34
N ASN A 195 -11.42 -1.28 13.02
CA ASN A 195 -10.23 -1.32 12.16
C ASN A 195 -9.58 0.06 11.91
N ALA A 196 -10.11 1.14 12.49
CA ALA A 196 -9.58 2.50 12.26
C ALA A 196 -8.12 2.67 12.67
N ILE A 197 -7.62 1.86 13.61
CA ILE A 197 -6.22 1.92 14.07
C ILE A 197 -5.21 1.71 12.93
N TYR A 198 -5.58 0.95 11.90
CA TYR A 198 -4.76 0.69 10.71
C TYR A 198 -4.87 1.77 9.63
N SER A 199 -5.85 2.68 9.77
CA SER A 199 -6.13 3.71 8.78
C SER A 199 -5.30 4.96 9.00
N LEU A 200 -4.69 5.48 7.91
CA LEU A 200 -4.01 6.79 7.93
C LEU A 200 -4.96 7.94 8.29
N SER A 201 -6.26 7.79 7.96
CA SER A 201 -7.31 8.77 8.31
C SER A 201 -7.53 8.91 9.82
N PHE A 202 -7.11 7.93 10.61
CA PHE A 202 -7.08 8.00 12.08
C PHE A 202 -5.70 8.36 12.61
N GLN A 203 -4.65 7.67 12.14
CA GLN A 203 -3.28 7.81 12.65
C GLN A 203 -2.74 9.24 12.52
N ILE A 204 -2.85 9.85 11.34
CA ILE A 204 -2.31 11.19 11.08
C ILE A 204 -3.01 12.27 11.94
N PRO A 205 -4.35 12.36 11.98
CA PRO A 205 -5.03 13.29 12.89
C PRO A 205 -4.71 13.06 14.37
N LEU A 206 -4.54 11.80 14.79
CA LEU A 206 -4.14 11.47 16.17
C LEU A 206 -2.75 12.02 16.47
N ILE A 207 -1.76 11.79 15.59
CA ILE A 207 -0.39 12.31 15.74
C ILE A 207 -0.40 13.84 15.89
N TYR A 208 -1.14 14.55 15.02
CA TYR A 208 -1.28 15.99 15.12
C TYR A 208 -1.90 16.49 16.42
N ARG A 209 -2.82 15.73 17.01
CA ARG A 209 -3.45 16.09 18.29
C ARG A 209 -2.55 15.78 19.47
N LEU A 210 -1.87 14.64 19.47
CA LEU A 210 -0.89 14.27 20.49
C LEU A 210 0.27 15.27 20.57
N GLN A 211 0.68 15.85 19.44
CA GLN A 211 1.67 16.91 19.41
C GLN A 211 1.38 18.03 20.40
N ASN A 212 0.13 18.46 20.46
CA ASN A 212 -0.24 19.58 21.30
C ASN A 212 -0.09 19.28 22.81
N LEU A 213 0.05 18.00 23.17
CA LEU A 213 0.30 17.57 24.56
C LEU A 213 1.78 17.67 24.97
N PHE A 214 2.68 17.58 23.98
CA PHE A 214 4.12 17.64 24.25
C PHE A 214 4.62 19.09 24.09
N LYS A 215 5.16 19.66 25.18
CA LYS A 215 5.74 21.01 25.20
C LYS A 215 7.15 21.03 24.55
N ILE A 216 7.31 20.49 23.35
CA ILE A 216 8.60 20.41 22.66
C ILE A 216 8.74 21.62 21.72
N SER A 217 9.83 22.37 21.80
CA SER A 217 10.06 23.58 20.99
C SER A 217 10.13 23.33 19.46
N GLN A 218 10.39 22.08 19.06
CA GLN A 218 10.54 21.67 17.64
C GLN A 218 9.38 20.80 17.15
N ARG A 219 8.20 21.02 17.67
CA ARG A 219 7.00 20.20 17.45
C ARG A 219 6.66 19.92 15.99
N LYS A 220 6.81 20.91 15.09
CA LYS A 220 6.44 20.77 13.68
C LYS A 220 7.33 19.76 12.94
N ILE A 221 8.63 19.79 13.23
CA ILE A 221 9.62 18.92 12.61
C ILE A 221 9.43 17.46 13.08
N LEU A 222 9.26 17.29 14.41
CA LEU A 222 9.02 15.96 14.98
C LEU A 222 7.78 15.29 14.36
N ILE A 223 6.71 16.06 14.13
CA ILE A 223 5.50 15.53 13.50
C ILE A 223 5.74 15.15 12.06
N ALA A 224 6.40 16.02 11.30
CA ALA A 224 6.73 15.71 9.92
C ALA A 224 7.49 14.38 9.84
N ILE A 225 8.43 14.14 10.76
CA ILE A 225 9.19 12.89 10.82
C ILE A 225 8.29 11.71 11.19
N ILE A 226 7.42 11.82 12.21
CA ILE A 226 6.51 10.74 12.59
C ILE A 226 5.57 10.39 11.42
N ILE A 227 5.01 11.40 10.76
CA ILE A 227 4.14 11.19 9.60
C ILE A 227 4.93 10.57 8.46
N ALA A 228 6.18 11.02 8.21
CA ALA A 228 7.05 10.41 7.21
C ALA A 228 7.27 8.92 7.49
N CYS A 229 7.55 8.53 8.74
CA CYS A 229 7.72 7.13 9.13
C CYS A 229 6.45 6.31 8.88
N VAL A 230 5.30 6.81 9.34
CA VAL A 230 4.01 6.12 9.15
C VAL A 230 3.68 5.97 7.67
N CYS A 231 3.91 7.01 6.85
CA CYS A 231 3.69 6.95 5.42
C CYS A 231 4.69 6.02 4.72
N SER A 232 5.97 6.02 5.12
CA SER A 232 6.97 5.14 4.51
C SER A 232 6.70 3.66 4.77
N ILE A 233 6.18 3.32 5.95
CA ILE A 233 5.74 1.96 6.27
C ILE A 233 4.60 1.52 5.32
N LYS A 234 3.67 2.42 5.04
CA LYS A 234 2.50 2.09 4.22
C LYS A 234 2.77 2.15 2.71
N PHE A 235 3.59 3.08 2.23
CA PHE A 235 3.81 3.34 0.81
C PHE A 235 5.20 2.94 0.30
N GLY A 236 6.12 2.56 1.17
CA GLY A 236 7.51 2.27 0.81
C GLY A 236 8.33 3.49 0.37
N SER A 237 7.76 4.71 0.45
CA SER A 237 8.40 5.95 0.02
C SER A 237 8.10 7.11 0.96
N ILE A 238 9.02 8.08 1.01
CA ILE A 238 8.87 9.28 1.83
C ILE A 238 8.79 10.49 0.90
N GLN A 239 7.66 11.17 0.92
CA GLN A 239 7.45 12.42 0.19
C GLN A 239 7.86 13.62 1.07
N ILE A 240 9.16 13.88 1.19
CA ILE A 240 9.68 14.91 2.11
C ILE A 240 9.13 16.30 1.79
N LEU A 241 9.07 16.68 0.51
CA LEU A 241 8.54 17.98 0.13
C LEU A 241 7.06 18.14 0.47
N SER A 242 6.27 17.08 0.30
CA SER A 242 4.86 17.08 0.72
C SER A 242 4.71 17.36 2.21
N LEU A 243 5.61 16.83 3.03
CA LEU A 243 5.61 17.05 4.49
C LEU A 243 6.07 18.46 4.87
N LEU A 244 7.12 18.97 4.23
CA LEU A 244 7.62 20.33 4.48
C LEU A 244 6.61 21.40 4.06
N PHE A 245 6.00 21.24 2.88
CA PHE A 245 5.01 22.16 2.34
C PHE A 245 3.58 21.88 2.83
N TYR A 246 3.39 20.91 3.72
CA TYR A 246 2.08 20.53 4.24
C TYR A 246 1.20 21.70 4.71
N PRO A 247 1.70 22.73 5.44
CA PRO A 247 0.87 23.87 5.83
C PRO A 247 0.29 24.64 4.63
N VAL A 248 1.06 24.79 3.55
CA VAL A 248 0.64 25.47 2.32
C VAL A 248 -0.30 24.60 1.51
N LEU A 249 0.07 23.33 1.32
CA LEU A 249 -0.73 22.35 0.57
C LEU A 249 -2.13 22.20 1.15
N ARG A 250 -2.25 22.26 2.47
CA ARG A 250 -3.54 22.25 3.17
C ARG A 250 -4.49 23.36 2.70
N TYR A 251 -3.99 24.58 2.57
CA TYR A 251 -4.83 25.70 2.12
C TYR A 251 -5.14 25.59 0.63
N LEU A 252 -4.19 25.13 -0.18
CA LEU A 252 -4.40 24.88 -1.60
C LEU A 252 -5.48 23.83 -1.83
N MET A 253 -5.50 22.74 -1.05
CA MET A 253 -6.55 21.71 -1.13
C MET A 253 -7.92 22.26 -0.70
N GLY A 254 -7.97 23.04 0.38
CA GLY A 254 -9.20 23.71 0.78
C GLY A 254 -9.71 24.67 -0.30
N PHE A 255 -8.81 25.38 -0.96
CA PHE A 255 -9.13 26.27 -2.07
C PHE A 255 -9.70 25.51 -3.27
N THR A 256 -9.07 24.40 -3.70
CA THR A 256 -9.62 23.59 -4.81
C THR A 256 -11.01 23.06 -4.51
N TRP A 257 -11.25 22.64 -3.26
CA TRP A 257 -12.57 22.17 -2.82
C TRP A 257 -13.63 23.29 -2.91
N ILE A 258 -13.33 24.49 -2.41
CA ILE A 258 -14.23 25.64 -2.51
C ILE A 258 -14.46 26.01 -3.98
N MET A 259 -13.42 26.03 -4.80
CA MET A 259 -13.54 26.33 -6.24
C MET A 259 -14.41 25.31 -6.98
N GLY A 260 -14.38 24.03 -6.60
CA GLY A 260 -15.30 23.02 -7.10
C GLY A 260 -16.77 23.38 -6.86
N PHE A 261 -17.11 23.78 -5.64
CA PHE A 261 -18.47 24.22 -5.31
C PHE A 261 -18.84 25.55 -5.99
N VAL A 262 -17.94 26.53 -6.05
CA VAL A 262 -18.17 27.78 -6.79
C VAL A 262 -18.51 27.50 -8.24
N ARG A 263 -17.80 26.58 -8.89
CA ARG A 263 -18.12 26.16 -10.28
C ARG A 263 -19.54 25.62 -10.40
N LEU A 264 -19.93 24.72 -9.50
CA LEU A 264 -21.27 24.11 -9.54
C LEU A 264 -22.40 25.13 -9.36
N TRP A 265 -22.19 26.16 -8.53
CA TRP A 265 -23.23 27.11 -8.18
C TRP A 265 -23.30 28.31 -9.13
N THR A 266 -22.17 28.74 -9.66
CA THR A 266 -22.08 29.98 -10.46
C THR A 266 -21.88 29.71 -11.96
N GLY A 267 -21.52 28.48 -12.34
CA GLY A 267 -21.13 28.16 -13.70
C GLY A 267 -19.75 28.69 -14.14
N LEU A 268 -19.04 29.42 -13.26
CA LEU A 268 -17.72 29.99 -13.57
C LEU A 268 -16.69 28.92 -13.87
N ASN A 269 -15.88 29.11 -14.92
CA ASN A 269 -14.80 28.19 -15.26
C ASN A 269 -13.63 28.32 -14.27
N THR A 270 -13.56 27.42 -13.28
CA THR A 270 -12.50 27.37 -12.25
C THR A 270 -11.37 26.40 -12.59
N VAL A 271 -11.47 25.67 -13.70
CA VAL A 271 -10.51 24.65 -14.14
C VAL A 271 -9.08 25.18 -14.26
N PRO A 272 -8.80 26.34 -14.85
CA PRO A 272 -7.44 26.84 -14.95
C PRO A 272 -6.76 27.00 -13.59
N LEU A 273 -7.50 27.52 -12.59
CA LEU A 273 -6.99 27.72 -11.23
C LEU A 273 -6.70 26.37 -10.54
N VAL A 274 -7.63 25.42 -10.67
CA VAL A 274 -7.44 24.07 -10.12
C VAL A 274 -6.30 23.36 -10.84
N GLY A 275 -6.16 23.51 -12.15
CA GLY A 275 -5.06 22.95 -12.94
C GLY A 275 -3.68 23.46 -12.50
N ILE A 276 -3.55 24.74 -12.16
CA ILE A 276 -2.31 25.29 -11.59
C ILE A 276 -1.98 24.61 -10.26
N VAL A 277 -2.97 24.51 -9.37
CA VAL A 277 -2.79 23.86 -8.07
C VAL A 277 -2.40 22.40 -8.24
N SER A 278 -3.06 21.67 -9.14
CA SER A 278 -2.73 20.27 -9.45
C SER A 278 -1.28 20.12 -9.93
N LYS A 279 -0.81 20.97 -10.85
CA LYS A 279 0.60 20.97 -11.30
C LYS A 279 1.60 21.22 -10.15
N ILE A 280 1.26 22.10 -9.22
CA ILE A 280 2.10 22.33 -8.03
C ILE A 280 2.18 21.07 -7.18
N PHE A 281 1.05 20.41 -6.95
CA PHE A 281 1.01 19.15 -6.21
C PHE A 281 1.86 18.07 -6.91
N THR A 282 1.65 17.83 -8.19
CA THR A 282 2.39 16.82 -8.97
C THR A 282 3.90 17.05 -8.89
N LYS A 283 4.34 18.31 -9.04
CA LYS A 283 5.76 18.66 -8.96
C LYS A 283 6.35 18.48 -7.56
N ILE A 284 5.60 18.78 -6.51
CA ILE A 284 6.04 18.54 -5.13
C ILE A 284 6.14 17.03 -4.83
N GLN A 285 5.27 16.23 -5.42
CA GLN A 285 5.23 14.79 -5.24
C GLN A 285 6.27 14.02 -6.05
N SER A 286 6.66 14.54 -7.21
CA SER A 286 7.69 13.91 -8.05
C SER A 286 9.03 13.77 -7.33
N ILE A 287 9.28 14.55 -6.26
CA ILE A 287 10.45 14.40 -5.42
C ILE A 287 10.13 13.42 -4.27
N GLN A 288 10.27 12.15 -4.57
CA GLN A 288 10.15 11.07 -3.59
C GLN A 288 11.53 10.63 -3.15
N LEU A 289 11.70 10.42 -1.85
CA LEU A 289 12.86 9.73 -1.31
C LEU A 289 12.43 8.29 -1.00
N HIS A 290 13.12 7.37 -1.61
CA HIS A 290 12.97 5.96 -1.32
C HIS A 290 13.84 5.62 -0.13
N GLY A 291 13.28 5.04 0.91
CA GLY A 291 13.97 4.83 2.17
C GLY A 291 13.78 3.44 2.74
N ASN A 292 14.83 2.97 3.41
CA ASN A 292 14.77 1.72 4.16
C ASN A 292 14.00 1.94 5.47
N ILE A 293 12.86 1.26 5.62
CA ILE A 293 11.99 1.34 6.80
C ILE A 293 12.71 0.91 8.08
N ILE A 294 13.58 -0.09 8.01
CA ILE A 294 14.36 -0.57 9.17
C ILE A 294 15.29 0.52 9.68
N GLY A 295 16.01 1.20 8.78
CA GLY A 295 16.88 2.30 9.15
C GLY A 295 16.10 3.47 9.76
N ILE A 296 14.95 3.83 9.20
CA ILE A 296 14.07 4.85 9.77
C ILE A 296 13.60 4.41 11.17
N GLY A 297 13.22 3.15 11.35
CA GLY A 297 12.80 2.58 12.63
C GLY A 297 13.87 2.61 13.72
N ILE A 298 15.15 2.52 13.37
CA ILE A 298 16.28 2.63 14.31
C ILE A 298 16.64 4.09 14.60
N VAL A 299 16.80 4.86 13.54
CA VAL A 299 17.28 6.26 13.63
C VAL A 299 16.21 7.16 14.29
N PHE A 300 14.95 6.89 14.06
CA PHE A 300 13.85 7.69 14.57
C PHE A 300 13.69 7.69 16.11
N PRO A 301 13.66 6.55 16.82
CA PRO A 301 13.68 6.55 18.28
C PRO A 301 14.92 7.22 18.87
N MET A 302 16.07 7.03 18.21
CA MET A 302 17.33 7.67 18.61
C MET A 302 17.26 9.19 18.45
N PHE A 303 16.68 9.69 17.37
CA PHE A 303 16.41 11.11 17.16
C PHE A 303 15.44 11.69 18.18
N ILE A 304 14.32 10.99 18.49
CA ILE A 304 13.39 11.41 19.53
C ILE A 304 14.11 11.54 20.87
N TYR A 305 14.88 10.51 21.25
CA TYR A 305 15.61 10.51 22.51
C TYR A 305 16.56 11.70 22.62
N VAL A 306 17.38 11.95 21.59
CA VAL A 306 18.34 13.05 21.56
C VAL A 306 17.65 14.41 21.50
N SER A 307 16.56 14.57 20.75
CA SER A 307 15.78 15.82 20.67
C SER A 307 15.08 16.15 22.00
N LEU A 308 14.66 15.15 22.74
CA LEU A 308 14.09 15.34 24.06
C LEU A 308 15.13 15.76 25.10
N ARG A 309 16.37 15.25 24.96
CA ARG A 309 17.47 15.52 25.90
C ARG A 309 18.21 16.84 25.58
N HIS A 310 18.34 17.22 24.31
CA HIS A 310 19.14 18.36 23.86
C HIS A 310 18.33 19.32 22.98
N LYS A 311 17.50 20.17 23.59
CA LYS A 311 16.57 21.10 22.90
C LYS A 311 17.21 22.04 21.87
N LYS A 312 18.48 22.40 22.00
CA LYS A 312 19.19 23.37 21.12
C LYS A 312 19.73 22.76 19.83
N PHE A 313 19.88 21.45 19.75
CA PHE A 313 20.54 20.75 18.62
C PHE A 313 19.59 20.05 17.65
N GLY A 314 18.29 20.23 17.79
CA GLY A 314 17.32 19.44 17.02
C GLY A 314 17.36 19.64 15.50
N LEU A 315 17.73 20.84 15.02
CA LEU A 315 17.94 21.08 13.58
C LEU A 315 19.18 20.34 13.04
N TYR A 316 20.23 20.30 13.82
CA TYR A 316 21.45 19.55 13.48
C TYR A 316 21.17 18.05 13.39
N TYR A 317 20.45 17.51 14.38
CA TYR A 317 20.05 16.10 14.36
C TYR A 317 19.04 15.77 13.25
N LEU A 318 18.17 16.72 12.88
CA LEU A 318 17.31 16.55 11.72
C LEU A 318 18.11 16.46 10.42
N SER A 319 19.16 17.29 10.27
CA SER A 319 20.04 17.22 9.11
C SER A 319 20.80 15.90 9.04
N ILE A 320 21.27 15.39 10.19
CA ILE A 320 21.87 14.05 10.29
C ILE A 320 20.85 12.98 9.96
N LEU A 321 19.63 13.07 10.47
CA LEU A 321 18.56 12.13 10.15
C LEU A 321 18.24 12.13 8.66
N MET A 322 18.15 13.30 8.02
CA MET A 322 17.97 13.42 6.57
C MET A 322 19.14 12.82 5.80
N LEU A 323 20.38 13.09 6.20
CA LEU A 323 21.57 12.47 5.61
C LEU A 323 21.56 10.95 5.76
N LEU A 324 21.20 10.45 6.93
CA LEU A 324 21.07 9.02 7.19
C LEU A 324 19.91 8.41 6.39
N THR A 325 18.77 9.08 6.24
CA THR A 325 17.66 8.58 5.42
C THR A 325 18.01 8.53 3.93
N ILE A 326 18.83 9.43 3.44
CA ILE A 326 19.36 9.37 2.07
C ILE A 326 20.43 8.26 1.95
N GLY A 327 21.24 8.05 2.97
CA GLY A 327 22.28 7.01 3.02
C GLY A 327 21.81 5.63 3.47
N ILE A 328 20.59 5.51 3.98
CA ILE A 328 20.01 4.27 4.55
C ILE A 328 19.89 3.11 3.56
N PRO A 329 19.67 3.28 2.25
CA PRO A 329 19.78 2.18 1.31
C PRO A 329 21.11 1.44 1.43
N LEU A 330 22.18 2.17 1.72
CA LEU A 330 23.53 1.63 1.95
C LEU A 330 23.67 0.97 3.33
N LEU A 331 22.79 1.27 4.28
CA LEU A 331 22.85 0.77 5.66
C LEU A 331 21.96 -0.45 5.91
N HIS A 332 21.35 -1.07 4.88
CA HIS A 332 20.63 -2.31 5.05
C HIS A 332 21.62 -3.45 5.34
N PRO A 333 21.80 -3.85 6.62
CA PRO A 333 22.94 -4.67 7.02
C PRO A 333 22.80 -6.14 6.61
N LEU A 334 21.58 -6.58 6.27
CA LEU A 334 21.30 -7.96 5.97
C LEU A 334 21.20 -8.18 4.47
N SER A 335 21.83 -9.26 4.02
CA SER A 335 21.50 -9.85 2.74
C SER A 335 20.16 -10.57 2.85
N GLU A 336 19.35 -10.52 1.80
CA GLU A 336 18.06 -11.19 1.81
C GLU A 336 17.65 -11.70 0.44
N VAL A 337 16.92 -12.83 0.44
CA VAL A 337 16.19 -13.35 -0.72
C VAL A 337 14.71 -13.19 -0.44
N THR A 338 13.98 -12.47 -1.26
CA THR A 338 12.54 -12.29 -1.06
C THR A 338 11.75 -12.82 -2.22
N VAL A 339 10.77 -13.69 -1.93
CA VAL A 339 9.78 -14.21 -2.86
C VAL A 339 8.51 -13.39 -2.68
N LEU A 340 8.13 -12.64 -3.71
CA LEU A 340 6.91 -11.82 -3.68
C LEU A 340 5.66 -12.66 -3.97
N ASN A 341 4.60 -12.41 -3.22
CA ASN A 341 3.30 -13.06 -3.40
C ASN A 341 2.56 -12.48 -4.63
N ASN A 342 3.01 -12.84 -5.82
CA ASN A 342 2.33 -12.49 -7.05
C ASN A 342 2.39 -13.65 -8.06
N PRO A 343 1.38 -14.53 -8.12
CA PRO A 343 1.42 -15.70 -8.99
C PRO A 343 1.32 -15.39 -10.48
N LYS A 344 0.89 -14.19 -10.86
CA LYS A 344 0.92 -13.76 -12.27
C LYS A 344 2.33 -13.40 -12.70
N ASN A 345 3.07 -12.74 -11.79
CA ASN A 345 4.41 -12.18 -12.06
C ASN A 345 5.28 -12.48 -10.86
N THR A 346 5.68 -13.74 -10.71
CA THR A 346 6.53 -14.13 -9.59
C THR A 346 7.90 -13.52 -9.74
N ASN A 347 8.27 -12.71 -8.76
CA ASN A 347 9.60 -12.12 -8.67
C ASN A 347 10.30 -12.63 -7.41
N ILE A 348 11.52 -13.09 -7.60
CA ILE A 348 12.46 -13.44 -6.54
C ILE A 348 13.55 -12.37 -6.57
N ILE A 349 13.76 -11.71 -5.44
CA ILE A 349 14.67 -10.58 -5.33
C ILE A 349 15.84 -10.98 -4.45
N LEU A 350 17.04 -10.93 -4.99
CA LEU A 350 18.30 -11.16 -4.29
C LEU A 350 18.92 -9.81 -3.96
N LYS A 351 18.94 -9.44 -2.70
CA LYS A 351 19.50 -8.17 -2.25
C LYS A 351 20.73 -8.40 -1.38
N PRO A 352 21.92 -8.03 -1.85
CA PRO A 352 23.14 -8.11 -1.04
C PRO A 352 23.11 -7.16 0.16
N SER A 353 23.84 -7.51 1.21
CA SER A 353 24.05 -6.61 2.35
C SER A 353 24.71 -5.31 1.91
N LEU A 354 24.35 -4.20 2.56
CA LEU A 354 24.92 -2.86 2.33
C LEU A 354 24.89 -2.39 0.86
N SER A 355 23.97 -2.92 0.05
CA SER A 355 23.88 -2.61 -1.39
C SER A 355 22.54 -1.97 -1.73
N ASN A 356 22.57 -1.03 -2.67
CA ASN A 356 21.39 -0.46 -3.33
C ASN A 356 21.11 -1.12 -4.70
N ILE A 357 21.81 -2.20 -5.00
CA ILE A 357 21.64 -2.99 -6.23
C ILE A 357 21.06 -4.34 -5.81
N ALA A 358 20.09 -4.84 -6.57
CA ALA A 358 19.51 -6.17 -6.37
C ALA A 358 19.47 -6.93 -7.69
N THR A 359 19.45 -8.28 -7.61
CA THR A 359 19.17 -9.13 -8.75
C THR A 359 17.73 -9.59 -8.68
N VAL A 360 16.97 -9.44 -9.76
CA VAL A 360 15.57 -9.84 -9.85
C VAL A 360 15.45 -11.00 -10.83
N LEU A 361 14.98 -12.16 -10.29
CA LEU A 361 14.58 -13.31 -11.07
C LEU A 361 13.08 -13.23 -11.31
N SER A 362 12.68 -12.95 -12.55
CA SER A 362 11.27 -12.99 -12.94
C SER A 362 11.00 -14.36 -13.58
N LEU A 363 9.91 -15.02 -13.18
CA LEU A 363 9.53 -16.32 -13.74
C LEU A 363 8.75 -16.21 -15.06
N LYS A 364 8.43 -14.98 -15.49
CA LYS A 364 7.79 -14.66 -16.77
C LYS A 364 8.30 -13.34 -17.31
N ASN A 365 8.29 -13.18 -18.64
CA ASN A 365 8.52 -11.91 -19.34
C ASN A 365 7.33 -10.96 -19.15
N ASP A 366 7.05 -10.58 -17.93
CA ASP A 366 5.86 -9.81 -17.61
C ASP A 366 6.20 -8.36 -17.23
N VAL A 367 5.21 -7.51 -17.48
CA VAL A 367 5.23 -6.08 -17.15
C VAL A 367 5.62 -5.87 -15.67
N VAL A 368 6.50 -4.93 -15.42
CA VAL A 368 6.82 -4.44 -14.07
C VAL A 368 5.52 -4.25 -13.27
N ASN A 369 5.42 -4.97 -12.16
CA ASN A 369 4.24 -4.86 -11.32
C ASN A 369 4.47 -3.88 -10.16
N LYS A 370 3.35 -3.33 -9.64
CA LYS A 370 3.39 -2.37 -8.52
C LYS A 370 3.94 -2.97 -7.23
N ASP A 371 3.86 -4.28 -7.04
CA ASP A 371 4.36 -4.96 -5.84
C ASP A 371 5.87 -4.99 -5.84
N LEU A 372 6.48 -5.32 -7.00
CA LEU A 372 7.92 -5.24 -7.19
C LEU A 372 8.41 -3.80 -6.97
N GLN A 373 7.77 -2.82 -7.60
CA GLN A 373 8.11 -1.41 -7.45
C GLN A 373 8.04 -0.95 -5.99
N SER A 374 6.98 -1.29 -5.28
CA SER A 374 6.81 -0.94 -3.86
C SER A 374 7.89 -1.56 -2.99
N TYR A 375 8.26 -2.82 -3.25
CA TYR A 375 9.33 -3.51 -2.54
C TYR A 375 10.69 -2.83 -2.79
N LEU A 376 11.04 -2.60 -4.06
CA LEU A 376 12.31 -1.98 -4.44
C LEU A 376 12.47 -0.59 -3.79
N TYR A 377 11.40 0.21 -3.83
CA TYR A 377 11.39 1.53 -3.19
C TYR A 377 11.56 1.44 -1.67
N ALA A 378 10.84 0.53 -1.01
CA ALA A 378 10.93 0.35 0.44
C ALA A 378 12.31 -0.12 0.90
N LYS A 379 13.02 -0.87 0.05
CA LYS A 379 14.40 -1.32 0.31
C LYS A 379 15.45 -0.35 -0.18
N GLY A 380 15.06 0.77 -0.79
CA GLY A 380 15.99 1.78 -1.30
C GLY A 380 16.88 1.27 -2.44
N ILE A 381 16.36 0.33 -3.23
CA ILE A 381 17.06 -0.21 -4.39
C ILE A 381 16.96 0.81 -5.53
N THR A 382 18.10 1.22 -6.08
CA THR A 382 18.19 2.20 -7.17
C THR A 382 18.58 1.58 -8.49
N SER A 383 19.10 0.34 -8.47
CA SER A 383 19.47 -0.40 -9.66
C SER A 383 19.14 -1.88 -9.50
N ILE A 384 18.68 -2.50 -10.56
CA ILE A 384 18.41 -3.95 -10.59
C ILE A 384 19.09 -4.61 -11.77
N HIS A 385 19.63 -5.79 -11.53
CA HIS A 385 20.06 -6.72 -12.57
C HIS A 385 18.97 -7.71 -12.83
N THR A 386 18.62 -7.94 -14.10
CA THR A 386 17.60 -8.91 -14.49
C THR A 386 18.21 -9.94 -15.42
N LEU A 387 17.90 -11.22 -15.20
CA LEU A 387 18.36 -12.33 -16.07
C LEU A 387 17.41 -12.51 -17.28
N ILE A 388 16.18 -12.08 -17.14
CA ILE A 388 15.17 -12.06 -18.21
C ILE A 388 14.77 -10.61 -18.41
N GLU A 389 14.63 -10.19 -19.66
CA GLU A 389 14.21 -8.84 -20.01
C GLU A 389 12.83 -8.52 -19.40
N LEU A 390 12.77 -7.52 -18.53
CA LEU A 390 11.53 -7.06 -17.94
C LEU A 390 10.84 -6.12 -18.95
N ALA A 391 9.60 -6.43 -19.32
CA ALA A 391 8.80 -5.55 -20.16
C ALA A 391 8.29 -4.36 -19.34
N GLY A 392 8.98 -3.22 -19.41
CA GLY A 392 8.59 -1.96 -18.81
C GLY A 392 9.70 -1.28 -17.99
N GLU A 393 9.56 0.03 -17.83
CA GLU A 393 10.46 0.86 -17.02
C GLU A 393 9.91 0.99 -15.59
N ILE A 394 10.80 1.02 -14.61
CA ILE A 394 10.48 1.35 -13.22
C ILE A 394 10.99 2.75 -12.96
N GLU A 395 10.09 3.68 -12.68
CA GLU A 395 10.43 5.08 -12.43
C GLU A 395 11.49 5.19 -11.32
N GLY A 396 12.61 5.86 -11.63
CA GLY A 396 13.70 6.09 -10.67
C GLY A 396 14.57 4.87 -10.35
N ILE A 397 14.44 3.75 -11.07
CA ILE A 397 15.30 2.56 -10.92
C ILE A 397 15.96 2.24 -12.26
N ASN A 398 17.28 2.08 -12.22
CA ASN A 398 18.04 1.67 -13.38
C ASN A 398 17.95 0.14 -13.57
N VAL A 399 17.41 -0.30 -14.71
CA VAL A 399 17.26 -1.71 -15.06
C VAL A 399 18.39 -2.11 -16.00
N ILE A 400 19.20 -3.08 -15.57
CA ILE A 400 20.32 -3.64 -16.35
C ILE A 400 19.96 -5.08 -16.69
N SER A 401 19.66 -5.34 -17.95
CA SER A 401 19.46 -6.70 -18.44
C SER A 401 20.83 -7.34 -18.69
N SER A 402 21.12 -8.43 -17.98
CA SER A 402 22.34 -9.22 -18.16
C SER A 402 22.00 -10.70 -18.07
N PRO A 403 22.07 -11.44 -19.17
CA PRO A 403 21.80 -12.88 -19.16
C PRO A 403 22.84 -13.68 -18.36
N ASP A 404 24.05 -13.14 -18.21
CA ASP A 404 25.13 -13.78 -17.46
C ASP A 404 25.22 -13.21 -16.04
N SER A 405 24.85 -14.01 -15.05
CA SER A 405 25.03 -13.67 -13.65
C SER A 405 26.07 -14.57 -13.00
N THR A 406 27.03 -13.98 -12.30
CA THR A 406 27.98 -14.72 -11.47
C THR A 406 27.34 -15.33 -10.23
N VAL A 407 26.16 -14.85 -9.85
CA VAL A 407 25.44 -15.26 -8.63
C VAL A 407 24.48 -16.40 -8.89
N VAL A 408 23.82 -16.42 -10.07
CA VAL A 408 22.75 -17.37 -10.42
C VAL A 408 23.17 -18.20 -11.61
N LYS A 409 23.11 -19.53 -11.47
CA LYS A 409 23.40 -20.48 -12.54
C LYS A 409 22.10 -21.02 -13.11
N GLN A 410 21.92 -20.95 -14.42
CA GLN A 410 20.88 -21.67 -15.11
C GLN A 410 21.32 -23.10 -15.40
N LEU A 411 20.58 -24.09 -14.87
CA LEU A 411 20.94 -25.51 -15.04
C LEU A 411 20.52 -26.07 -16.41
N ASN A 412 19.35 -25.68 -16.91
CA ASN A 412 18.83 -26.18 -18.19
C ASN A 412 19.05 -25.16 -19.33
N GLN A 413 20.26 -25.05 -19.82
CA GLN A 413 20.61 -24.08 -20.89
C GLN A 413 19.85 -24.30 -22.22
N MET A 414 19.31 -25.52 -22.44
CA MET A 414 18.58 -25.84 -23.68
C MET A 414 17.12 -25.38 -23.69
N ASN A 415 16.52 -25.05 -22.53
CA ASN A 415 15.14 -24.59 -22.45
C ASN A 415 15.11 -23.18 -21.83
N THR A 416 15.16 -22.16 -22.67
CA THR A 416 15.14 -20.76 -22.24
C THR A 416 13.75 -20.31 -21.77
N ASP A 417 12.68 -21.00 -22.21
CA ASP A 417 11.30 -20.63 -21.85
C ASP A 417 10.95 -21.04 -20.42
N HIS A 418 11.58 -22.10 -19.92
CA HIS A 418 11.34 -22.65 -18.58
C HIS A 418 12.65 -22.89 -17.82
N PRO A 419 13.38 -21.83 -17.43
CA PRO A 419 14.68 -21.97 -16.79
C PRO A 419 14.58 -22.61 -15.40
N ILE A 420 15.62 -23.38 -15.05
CA ILE A 420 15.86 -23.87 -13.68
C ILE A 420 17.01 -23.03 -13.12
N TRP A 421 16.73 -22.26 -12.08
CA TRP A 421 17.72 -21.41 -11.43
C TRP A 421 18.30 -22.10 -10.19
N TYR A 422 19.61 -22.08 -10.07
CA TYR A 422 20.34 -22.63 -8.93
C TYR A 422 21.36 -21.64 -8.45
N PHE A 423 21.34 -21.31 -7.16
CA PHE A 423 22.25 -20.32 -6.60
C PHE A 423 22.47 -20.50 -5.10
N ASN A 424 23.64 -20.05 -4.65
CA ASN A 424 23.94 -19.87 -3.24
C ASN A 424 23.72 -18.43 -2.85
N TYR A 425 23.00 -18.19 -1.79
CA TYR A 425 22.80 -16.85 -1.25
C TYR A 425 22.96 -16.88 0.27
N ASP A 426 24.05 -16.24 0.73
CA ASP A 426 24.40 -16.14 2.15
C ASP A 426 24.45 -17.50 2.89
N GLY A 427 24.95 -18.51 2.21
CA GLY A 427 25.09 -19.88 2.73
C GLY A 427 23.87 -20.80 2.53
N LEU A 428 22.73 -20.27 2.06
CA LEU A 428 21.57 -21.08 1.67
C LEU A 428 21.62 -21.42 0.19
N MET A 429 21.38 -22.67 -0.12
CA MET A 429 21.30 -23.17 -1.49
C MET A 429 19.84 -23.19 -1.96
N PHE A 430 19.57 -22.44 -3.01
CA PHE A 430 18.25 -22.34 -3.62
C PHE A 430 18.19 -23.05 -4.95
N ILE A 431 17.05 -23.72 -5.21
CA ILE A 431 16.65 -24.15 -6.54
C ILE A 431 15.26 -23.60 -6.85
N VAL A 432 15.11 -23.04 -8.04
CA VAL A 432 13.86 -22.43 -8.50
C VAL A 432 13.42 -23.14 -9.75
N PHE A 433 12.31 -23.85 -9.65
CA PHE A 433 11.64 -24.43 -10.79
C PHE A 433 10.54 -23.51 -11.28
N THR A 434 10.58 -23.19 -12.57
CA THR A 434 9.55 -22.36 -13.21
C THR A 434 8.34 -23.21 -13.60
N TYR A 435 7.85 -23.12 -14.82
CA TYR A 435 6.71 -23.90 -15.34
C TYR A 435 7.19 -25.14 -16.07
N LEU A 436 7.83 -26.11 -15.35
CA LEU A 436 8.39 -27.31 -15.95
C LEU A 436 7.31 -28.29 -16.40
N GLU A 437 7.53 -28.91 -17.53
CA GLU A 437 6.81 -30.08 -17.99
C GLU A 437 7.47 -31.37 -17.47
N GLN A 438 6.77 -32.51 -17.56
CA GLN A 438 7.28 -33.77 -17.08
C GLN A 438 8.60 -34.20 -17.78
N LYS A 439 8.75 -33.84 -19.06
CA LYS A 439 10.00 -34.10 -19.81
C LYS A 439 11.21 -33.33 -19.23
N ASP A 440 10.98 -32.09 -18.79
CA ASP A 440 12.04 -31.25 -18.22
C ASP A 440 12.49 -31.79 -16.87
N ILE A 441 11.55 -32.29 -16.08
CA ILE A 441 11.86 -32.96 -14.78
C ILE A 441 12.63 -34.24 -14.99
N THR A 442 12.21 -35.08 -15.93
CA THR A 442 12.93 -36.33 -16.25
C THR A 442 14.35 -36.05 -16.72
N TYR A 443 14.51 -35.01 -17.57
CA TYR A 443 15.84 -34.56 -18.00
C TYR A 443 16.67 -34.08 -16.80
N PHE A 444 16.09 -33.28 -15.91
CA PHE A 444 16.77 -32.78 -14.72
C PHE A 444 17.25 -33.92 -13.81
N LEU A 445 16.37 -34.86 -13.51
CA LEU A 445 16.70 -36.04 -12.65
C LEU A 445 17.81 -36.92 -13.22
N ASN A 446 17.92 -36.99 -14.56
CA ASN A 446 18.97 -37.78 -15.21
C ASN A 446 20.31 -37.06 -15.33
N GLN A 447 20.30 -35.71 -15.25
CA GLN A 447 21.48 -34.88 -15.53
C GLN A 447 22.20 -34.40 -14.26
N TYR A 448 21.49 -34.27 -13.16
CA TYR A 448 22.00 -33.64 -11.95
C TYR A 448 21.82 -34.55 -10.73
N ASP A 449 22.87 -35.28 -10.36
CA ASP A 449 22.88 -36.07 -9.15
C ASP A 449 23.43 -35.27 -7.96
N ASN A 450 22.87 -35.50 -6.76
CA ASN A 450 23.40 -34.97 -5.48
C ASN A 450 23.55 -33.46 -5.39
N LEU A 451 22.54 -32.71 -5.86
CA LEU A 451 22.50 -31.28 -5.61
C LEU A 451 22.17 -31.01 -4.14
N ASN A 452 23.03 -30.23 -3.47
CA ASN A 452 22.73 -29.76 -2.13
C ASN A 452 21.76 -28.56 -2.25
N VAL A 453 20.54 -28.68 -1.71
CA VAL A 453 19.50 -27.67 -1.78
C VAL A 453 18.84 -27.51 -0.42
N ASP A 454 18.83 -26.30 0.12
CA ASP A 454 18.11 -25.99 1.36
C ASP A 454 16.68 -25.57 1.07
N VAL A 455 16.48 -24.74 0.03
CA VAL A 455 15.19 -24.15 -0.31
C VAL A 455 14.83 -24.44 -1.77
N MET A 456 13.67 -25.05 -1.97
CA MET A 456 13.14 -25.38 -3.29
C MET A 456 11.86 -24.60 -3.57
N ILE A 457 11.82 -23.86 -4.67
CA ILE A 457 10.60 -23.26 -5.17
C ILE A 457 9.93 -24.22 -6.14
N LEU A 458 8.69 -24.63 -5.80
CA LEU A 458 7.94 -25.64 -6.51
C LEU A 458 7.53 -25.18 -7.91
N SER A 459 7.66 -26.04 -8.89
CA SER A 459 7.21 -25.79 -10.26
C SER A 459 5.68 -25.70 -10.33
N SER A 460 5.19 -24.87 -11.26
CA SER A 460 3.77 -24.75 -11.61
C SER A 460 2.86 -24.68 -10.37
N HIS A 461 3.23 -23.82 -9.41
CA HIS A 461 2.48 -23.57 -8.17
C HIS A 461 2.27 -24.81 -7.28
N GLY A 462 3.13 -25.82 -7.37
CA GLY A 462 3.00 -27.06 -6.61
C GLY A 462 1.98 -28.05 -7.21
N SER A 463 1.83 -28.07 -8.53
CA SER A 463 1.04 -29.10 -9.22
C SER A 463 1.69 -30.49 -9.11
N THR A 464 0.90 -31.56 -9.05
CA THR A 464 1.40 -32.94 -8.95
C THR A 464 2.23 -33.34 -10.15
N ASN A 465 1.82 -32.93 -11.36
CA ASN A 465 2.51 -33.32 -12.59
C ASN A 465 3.91 -32.71 -12.71
N ALA A 466 4.09 -31.51 -12.13
CA ALA A 466 5.35 -30.78 -12.16
C ALA A 466 6.21 -30.98 -10.91
N ASN A 467 5.74 -31.74 -9.91
CA ASN A 467 6.46 -32.00 -8.67
C ASN A 467 6.21 -33.48 -8.23
N PRO A 468 6.75 -34.45 -8.99
CA PRO A 468 6.58 -35.84 -8.66
C PRO A 468 7.39 -36.21 -7.40
N PRO A 469 7.02 -37.32 -6.69
CA PRO A 469 7.70 -37.76 -5.47
C PRO A 469 9.20 -37.95 -5.63
N GLU A 470 9.64 -38.48 -6.78
CA GLU A 470 11.04 -38.75 -7.12
C GLU A 470 11.89 -37.48 -7.08
N LEU A 471 11.30 -36.31 -7.40
CA LEU A 471 11.99 -35.02 -7.34
C LEU A 471 12.38 -34.67 -5.90
N PHE A 472 11.50 -34.92 -4.94
CA PHE A 472 11.77 -34.66 -3.52
C PHE A 472 12.77 -35.64 -2.93
N ASP A 473 12.77 -36.91 -3.37
CA ASP A 473 13.75 -37.92 -2.96
C ASP A 473 15.14 -37.60 -3.51
N HIS A 474 15.21 -37.02 -4.70
CA HIS A 474 16.43 -36.64 -5.37
C HIS A 474 17.08 -35.35 -4.77
N ILE A 475 16.27 -34.32 -4.49
CA ILE A 475 16.76 -33.03 -4.04
C ILE A 475 16.87 -32.95 -2.51
N GLN A 476 15.94 -33.56 -1.77
CA GLN A 476 15.83 -33.55 -0.31
C GLN A 476 15.90 -32.13 0.31
N PRO A 477 15.08 -31.17 -0.14
CA PRO A 477 15.14 -29.80 0.38
C PRO A 477 14.65 -29.77 1.82
N LYS A 478 15.17 -28.82 2.63
CA LYS A 478 14.67 -28.57 4.00
C LYS A 478 13.34 -27.80 4.00
N LEU A 479 13.16 -26.96 3.00
CA LEU A 479 11.99 -26.11 2.87
C LEU A 479 11.54 -25.99 1.41
N CYS A 480 10.25 -26.12 1.17
CA CYS A 480 9.62 -25.86 -0.11
C CYS A 480 8.74 -24.61 -0.08
N ILE A 481 8.73 -23.84 -1.17
CA ILE A 481 7.84 -22.69 -1.37
C ILE A 481 6.90 -23.01 -2.50
N SER A 482 5.60 -22.84 -2.25
CA SER A 482 4.57 -22.77 -3.29
C SER A 482 4.10 -21.33 -3.47
N ILE A 483 4.11 -20.86 -4.72
CA ILE A 483 3.70 -19.48 -5.04
C ILE A 483 2.29 -19.52 -5.57
N ASN A 484 1.33 -19.16 -4.74
CA ASN A 484 -0.10 -19.26 -5.04
C ASN A 484 -0.87 -18.01 -4.66
N LYS A 485 -2.06 -17.87 -5.27
CA LYS A 485 -3.13 -17.02 -4.76
C LYS A 485 -4.35 -17.84 -4.40
N PRO A 486 -4.93 -17.66 -3.22
CA PRO A 486 -6.06 -18.44 -2.74
C PRO A 486 -7.29 -18.36 -3.66
N TYR A 487 -7.54 -17.21 -4.33
CA TYR A 487 -8.73 -16.96 -5.16
C TYR A 487 -8.69 -17.49 -6.60
N LEU A 488 -7.65 -18.22 -6.99
CA LEU A 488 -7.59 -18.77 -8.33
C LEU A 488 -8.27 -20.14 -8.46
N ASN A 489 -9.17 -20.54 -7.55
CA ASN A 489 -9.85 -21.85 -7.55
C ASN A 489 -8.90 -23.05 -7.88
N SER A 490 -7.60 -22.82 -7.81
CA SER A 490 -6.58 -23.80 -8.00
C SER A 490 -6.42 -24.51 -6.67
N HIS A 491 -6.76 -25.79 -6.61
CA HIS A 491 -6.43 -26.65 -5.47
C HIS A 491 -4.92 -26.88 -5.37
N LEU A 492 -4.15 -25.80 -5.58
CA LEU A 492 -2.69 -25.78 -5.53
C LEU A 492 -2.21 -25.06 -4.24
N PRO A 493 -1.12 -25.53 -3.64
CA PRO A 493 -0.40 -26.76 -3.99
C PRO A 493 -1.30 -28.00 -3.84
N SER A 494 -1.10 -29.00 -4.70
CA SER A 494 -1.97 -30.16 -4.73
C SER A 494 -1.89 -30.93 -3.40
N ARG A 495 -3.00 -31.56 -3.00
CA ARG A 495 -3.05 -32.39 -1.79
C ARG A 495 -2.02 -33.51 -1.80
N THR A 496 -1.69 -34.06 -2.96
CA THR A 496 -0.67 -35.08 -3.15
C THR A 496 0.71 -34.54 -2.81
N VAL A 497 1.10 -33.37 -3.37
CA VAL A 497 2.39 -32.72 -3.06
C VAL A 497 2.47 -32.38 -1.57
N ILE A 498 1.42 -31.85 -0.95
CA ILE A 498 1.39 -31.56 0.49
C ILE A 498 1.63 -32.85 1.32
N LYS A 499 1.00 -33.98 0.93
CA LYS A 499 1.18 -35.27 1.62
C LYS A 499 2.62 -35.79 1.48
N GLU A 500 3.19 -35.69 0.28
CA GLU A 500 4.56 -36.14 0.02
C GLU A 500 5.61 -35.32 0.78
N LEU A 501 5.42 -33.98 0.86
CA LEU A 501 6.28 -33.12 1.67
C LEU A 501 6.17 -33.44 3.18
N LYS A 502 4.95 -33.62 3.68
CA LYS A 502 4.74 -34.03 5.09
C LYS A 502 5.37 -35.38 5.43
N LYS A 503 5.27 -36.33 4.55
CA LYS A 503 5.88 -37.68 4.72
C LYS A 503 7.40 -37.61 4.89
N ARG A 504 8.05 -36.60 4.25
CA ARG A 504 9.50 -36.37 4.29
C ARG A 504 9.92 -35.31 5.31
N GLU A 505 8.97 -34.82 6.14
CA GLU A 505 9.18 -33.75 7.13
C GLU A 505 9.69 -32.44 6.51
N ILE A 506 9.44 -32.22 5.21
CA ILE A 506 9.81 -30.98 4.51
C ILE A 506 8.81 -29.88 4.84
N VAL A 507 9.31 -28.75 5.29
CA VAL A 507 8.47 -27.58 5.60
C VAL A 507 7.93 -26.96 4.32
N LEU A 508 6.62 -26.73 4.24
CA LEU A 508 5.99 -26.01 3.13
C LEU A 508 5.55 -24.62 3.57
N LEU A 509 5.99 -23.61 2.85
CA LEU A 509 5.47 -22.23 2.92
C LEU A 509 4.73 -21.91 1.62
N ASP A 510 3.45 -21.66 1.73
CA ASP A 510 2.59 -21.26 0.61
C ASP A 510 2.35 -19.74 0.67
N THR A 511 2.70 -19.01 -0.40
CA THR A 511 2.55 -17.55 -0.42
C THR A 511 1.08 -17.13 -0.36
N GLY A 512 0.15 -17.97 -0.81
CA GLY A 512 -1.28 -17.71 -0.69
C GLY A 512 -1.75 -17.63 0.76
N SER A 513 -1.15 -18.44 1.64
CA SER A 513 -1.48 -18.51 3.07
C SER A 513 -0.63 -17.58 3.92
N TYR A 514 0.62 -17.33 3.53
CA TYR A 514 1.60 -16.62 4.36
C TYR A 514 2.07 -15.29 3.78
N GLY A 515 1.66 -14.95 2.54
CA GLY A 515 2.09 -13.73 1.86
C GLY A 515 3.52 -13.79 1.32
N ASP A 516 4.19 -12.63 1.25
CA ASP A 516 5.59 -12.55 0.86
C ASP A 516 6.49 -13.31 1.84
N ILE A 517 7.57 -13.91 1.33
CA ILE A 517 8.53 -14.70 2.12
C ILE A 517 9.92 -14.12 1.92
N SER A 518 10.58 -13.72 3.00
CA SER A 518 11.95 -13.20 2.97
C SER A 518 12.90 -14.09 3.77
N PHE A 519 14.02 -14.43 3.17
CA PHE A 519 15.11 -15.22 3.77
C PHE A 519 16.26 -14.30 4.14
N PHE A 520 16.81 -14.47 5.32
CA PHE A 520 17.99 -13.73 5.78
C PHE A 520 18.77 -14.56 6.80
N SER A 521 20.03 -14.19 6.98
CA SER A 521 20.93 -14.85 7.91
C SER A 521 21.37 -13.92 9.02
N ILE A 522 21.33 -14.40 10.27
CA ILE A 522 21.85 -13.69 11.44
C ILE A 522 22.66 -14.69 12.26
N PHE A 523 23.92 -14.36 12.55
CA PHE A 523 24.84 -15.20 13.36
C PHE A 523 24.91 -16.64 12.84
N HIS A 524 25.04 -16.85 11.53
CA HIS A 524 25.11 -18.15 10.84
C HIS A 524 23.83 -19.01 10.98
N LYS A 525 22.73 -18.43 11.45
CA LYS A 525 21.42 -19.07 11.43
C LYS A 525 20.59 -18.46 10.33
N HIS A 526 19.88 -19.32 9.60
CA HIS A 526 19.04 -18.91 8.49
C HIS A 526 17.57 -18.89 8.91
N PHE A 527 16.88 -17.83 8.50
CA PHE A 527 15.49 -17.58 8.85
C PHE A 527 14.67 -17.34 7.59
N ALA A 528 13.47 -17.89 7.55
CA ALA A 528 12.42 -17.49 6.62
C ALA A 528 11.36 -16.72 7.42
N LEU A 529 11.13 -15.46 7.07
CA LEU A 529 10.11 -14.60 7.62
C LEU A 529 9.02 -14.38 6.59
N THR A 530 7.78 -14.57 6.98
CA THR A 530 6.62 -14.30 6.12
C THR A 530 6.00 -12.95 6.47
N SER A 531 5.33 -12.31 5.52
CA SER A 531 4.62 -11.06 5.76
C SER A 531 3.42 -11.21 6.71
N SER A 532 2.94 -12.44 6.91
CA SER A 532 1.95 -12.77 7.96
C SER A 532 2.54 -12.86 9.37
N GLY A 533 3.86 -12.76 9.52
CA GLY A 533 4.57 -12.81 10.80
C GLY A 533 5.04 -14.20 11.24
N LYS A 534 4.90 -15.25 10.41
CA LYS A 534 5.47 -16.57 10.72
C LYS A 534 6.98 -16.56 10.49
N ILE A 535 7.73 -17.14 11.42
CA ILE A 535 9.17 -17.31 11.34
C ILE A 535 9.47 -18.81 11.32
N VAL A 536 10.32 -19.24 10.38
CA VAL A 536 10.84 -20.60 10.27
C VAL A 536 12.36 -20.53 10.33
N ILE A 537 12.97 -21.36 11.16
CA ILE A 537 14.43 -21.50 11.25
C ILE A 537 14.82 -22.65 10.30
N ILE A 538 15.80 -22.39 9.44
CA ILE A 538 16.35 -23.37 8.50
C ILE A 538 17.70 -23.82 9.07
N ASN A 539 17.74 -25.02 9.60
CA ASN A 539 18.94 -25.59 10.23
C ASN A 539 19.84 -26.30 9.22
#